data_21f2633cf73e1c80a423957e23098680
#
_entry.id   21f2633cf73e1c80a423957e23098680
#
_cell.length_a   1.000
_cell.length_b   1.000
_cell.length_c   1.000
_cell.angle_alpha   90.00
_cell.angle_beta   90.00
_cell.angle_gamma   90.00
#
_symmetry.space_group_name_H-M   'P 1'
#
loop_
_entity.id
_entity.type
_entity.pdbx_description
1 polymer ?
#
loop_
_entity_poly.entity_id
_entity_poly.type
_entity_poly.pdbx_seq_one_letter_code
_entity_poly.pdbx_strand_id
1 'polypeptide(L)'
;MLDIKITRTATPKAKPTDETKLGFGKKFSDHMFVMDYTEGEGWHDARIVPYGPFELDPATVVFHYAQEIFEGMKAYRTADDTVQLFRPDCNAKRFQDSADRLCIPKIPVEDYIQAVEALVDVDRDWVPHTDGASLYIRPFIFANDVGLGVHASKHYIFCIICAPSGAYYAEGINPVRIYVEDEYIRAAPGLTGFTKCGGNYAASIKAGELAEEKGFSQVLWLDGVEKKYVEEVGSMNIMFKIDGKIYTAACTGTVLPGVTRRSIIELLKDWGYEVVEGKLAIADVMKAAEEGKLEEVFGTGTAAVVSPVKELDWEGKVANISGGKIGPLTQKLYDTLTGIQWGKLPDTKGWTVKVEPKV
;
A
#
# COMPACT_ATOMS: atom_id res chain seq x y z
N MET A 1 25.57 -1.89 5.99
CA MET A 1 25.34 -0.76 5.04
C MET A 1 25.80 -1.18 3.66
N LEU A 2 24.97 -0.94 2.66
CA LEU A 2 25.24 -1.25 1.25
C LEU A 2 26.29 -0.26 0.69
N ASP A 3 27.20 -0.79 -0.15
CA ASP A 3 28.03 0.02 -1.04
C ASP A 3 27.27 0.23 -2.36
N ILE A 4 26.60 1.39 -2.49
CA ILE A 4 25.69 1.67 -3.61
C ILE A 4 26.44 2.42 -4.70
N LYS A 5 26.63 1.78 -5.86
CA LYS A 5 27.21 2.41 -7.04
C LYS A 5 26.17 3.27 -7.75
N ILE A 6 26.46 4.54 -8.02
CA ILE A 6 25.52 5.47 -8.66
C ILE A 6 25.97 5.80 -10.07
N THR A 7 25.13 5.50 -11.06
CA THR A 7 25.29 5.89 -12.45
C THR A 7 24.11 6.78 -12.85
N ARG A 8 24.35 8.09 -12.97
CA ARG A 8 23.29 9.03 -13.37
C ARG A 8 23.00 8.94 -14.86
N THR A 9 21.74 9.17 -15.23
CA THR A 9 21.35 9.24 -16.64
C THR A 9 22.00 10.44 -17.32
N ALA A 10 22.48 10.24 -18.56
CA ALA A 10 22.96 11.32 -19.40
C ALA A 10 21.81 12.11 -20.07
N THR A 11 20.60 11.56 -20.06
CA THR A 11 19.41 12.11 -20.71
C THR A 11 18.22 12.17 -19.72
N PRO A 12 18.23 13.13 -18.76
CA PRO A 12 17.12 13.26 -17.81
C PRO A 12 15.80 13.50 -18.54
N LYS A 13 14.73 12.89 -18.03
CA LYS A 13 13.37 13.08 -18.55
C LYS A 13 12.88 14.50 -18.23
N ALA A 14 12.02 15.04 -19.11
CA ALA A 14 11.31 16.26 -18.80
C ALA A 14 10.35 16.02 -17.60
N LYS A 15 10.50 16.84 -16.56
CA LYS A 15 9.63 16.79 -15.40
C LYS A 15 8.24 17.32 -15.73
N PRO A 16 7.20 16.81 -15.06
CA PRO A 16 5.85 17.32 -15.23
C PRO A 16 5.78 18.80 -14.90
N THR A 17 5.25 19.61 -15.82
CA THR A 17 5.04 21.06 -15.61
C THR A 17 3.76 21.35 -14.83
N ASP A 18 2.80 20.42 -14.82
CA ASP A 18 1.54 20.51 -14.08
C ASP A 18 1.42 19.27 -13.17
N GLU A 19 1.81 19.46 -11.90
CA GLU A 19 1.77 18.41 -10.89
C GLU A 19 0.34 18.07 -10.42
N THR A 20 -0.66 18.87 -10.77
CA THR A 20 -2.07 18.57 -10.46
C THR A 20 -2.63 17.45 -11.35
N LYS A 21 -1.96 17.15 -12.48
CA LYS A 21 -2.36 16.14 -13.47
C LYS A 21 -1.44 14.91 -13.52
N LEU A 22 -0.71 14.62 -12.47
CA LEU A 22 0.22 13.50 -12.45
C LEU A 22 -0.46 12.13 -12.63
N GLY A 23 -1.66 11.96 -12.08
CA GLY A 23 -2.30 10.64 -11.96
C GLY A 23 -1.52 9.73 -11.02
N PHE A 24 -1.69 8.42 -11.16
CA PHE A 24 -1.00 7.43 -10.34
C PHE A 24 -0.26 6.41 -11.22
N GLY A 25 1.06 6.24 -10.99
CA GLY A 25 1.87 5.20 -11.62
C GLY A 25 2.03 5.29 -13.15
N LYS A 26 1.85 6.48 -13.76
CA LYS A 26 1.94 6.68 -15.21
C LYS A 26 3.27 7.26 -15.68
N LYS A 27 3.97 7.96 -14.80
CA LYS A 27 5.28 8.55 -15.06
C LYS A 27 6.27 8.00 -14.03
N PHE A 28 7.50 7.79 -14.43
CA PHE A 28 8.56 7.26 -13.58
C PHE A 28 9.74 8.22 -13.54
N SER A 29 10.41 8.27 -12.39
CA SER A 29 11.60 9.08 -12.20
C SER A 29 12.77 8.64 -13.11
N ASP A 30 13.89 9.33 -13.02
CA ASP A 30 15.02 9.12 -13.93
C ASP A 30 15.81 7.85 -13.65
N HIS A 31 15.77 7.37 -12.40
CA HIS A 31 16.61 6.25 -11.98
C HIS A 31 15.79 5.14 -11.32
N MET A 32 16.42 3.98 -11.16
CA MET A 32 15.95 2.86 -10.38
C MET A 32 17.10 2.29 -9.54
N PHE A 33 16.78 1.77 -8.35
CA PHE A 33 17.71 0.98 -7.57
C PHE A 33 17.62 -0.49 -7.99
N VAL A 34 18.74 -1.17 -8.10
CA VAL A 34 18.80 -2.61 -8.41
C VAL A 34 19.85 -3.27 -7.53
N MET A 35 19.55 -4.46 -7.03
CA MET A 35 20.48 -5.31 -6.29
C MET A 35 20.18 -6.77 -6.61
N ASP A 36 21.20 -7.57 -6.86
CA ASP A 36 21.08 -8.96 -7.23
C ASP A 36 21.26 -9.88 -6.02
N TYR A 37 20.67 -11.06 -6.07
CA TYR A 37 20.91 -12.14 -5.12
C TYR A 37 21.33 -13.40 -5.84
N THR A 38 22.38 -14.04 -5.33
CA THR A 38 22.84 -15.36 -5.78
C THR A 38 22.96 -16.29 -4.56
N GLU A 39 22.42 -17.49 -4.65
CA GLU A 39 22.56 -18.49 -3.58
C GLU A 39 24.04 -18.76 -3.28
N GLY A 40 24.40 -18.68 -2.00
CA GLY A 40 25.79 -18.84 -1.53
C GLY A 40 26.63 -17.55 -1.50
N GLU A 41 26.24 -16.52 -2.23
CA GLU A 41 26.88 -15.20 -2.22
C GLU A 41 26.06 -14.18 -1.40
N GLY A 42 24.72 -14.29 -1.43
CA GLY A 42 23.81 -13.36 -0.79
C GLY A 42 23.43 -12.20 -1.70
N TRP A 43 22.98 -11.08 -1.09
CA TRP A 43 22.66 -9.84 -1.79
C TRP A 43 23.94 -9.10 -2.15
N HIS A 44 24.09 -8.70 -3.43
CA HIS A 44 25.29 -8.06 -3.96
C HIS A 44 24.97 -7.07 -5.08
N ASP A 45 25.97 -6.32 -5.55
CA ASP A 45 25.88 -5.34 -6.65
C ASP A 45 24.78 -4.29 -6.49
N ALA A 46 24.66 -3.72 -5.28
CA ALA A 46 23.75 -2.62 -5.02
C ALA A 46 24.10 -1.40 -5.89
N ARG A 47 23.14 -0.94 -6.71
CA ARG A 47 23.38 0.12 -7.68
C ARG A 47 22.14 0.96 -7.94
N ILE A 48 22.32 2.24 -8.23
CA ILE A 48 21.33 3.13 -8.82
C ILE A 48 21.75 3.37 -10.28
N VAL A 49 20.84 3.08 -11.19
CA VAL A 49 21.07 3.15 -12.65
C VAL A 49 19.92 3.91 -13.33
N PRO A 50 20.10 4.38 -14.58
CA PRO A 50 18.98 4.94 -15.33
C PRO A 50 17.78 3.98 -15.40
N TYR A 51 16.58 4.52 -15.22
CA TYR A 51 15.35 3.75 -15.34
C TYR A 51 15.21 3.17 -16.75
N GLY A 52 15.03 1.86 -16.85
CA GLY A 52 14.90 1.15 -18.11
C GLY A 52 14.31 -0.25 -17.96
N PRO A 53 14.12 -0.97 -19.07
CA PRO A 53 13.61 -2.34 -19.07
C PRO A 53 14.63 -3.33 -18.51
N PHE A 54 14.13 -4.45 -17.96
CA PHE A 54 14.94 -5.65 -17.74
C PHE A 54 14.97 -6.50 -19.02
N GLU A 55 16.13 -7.07 -19.32
CA GLU A 55 16.24 -8.18 -20.26
C GLU A 55 16.11 -9.49 -19.49
N LEU A 56 15.05 -10.25 -19.75
CA LEU A 56 14.75 -11.50 -19.06
C LEU A 56 14.47 -12.61 -20.08
N ASP A 57 14.94 -13.83 -19.76
CA ASP A 57 14.62 -15.02 -20.54
C ASP A 57 13.12 -15.31 -20.45
N PRO A 58 12.43 -15.75 -21.52
CA PRO A 58 11.03 -16.14 -21.47
C PRO A 58 10.71 -17.25 -20.46
N ALA A 59 11.68 -18.09 -20.10
CA ALA A 59 11.56 -19.12 -19.09
C ALA A 59 11.90 -18.63 -17.66
N THR A 60 12.03 -17.31 -17.43
CA THR A 60 12.21 -16.76 -16.09
C THR A 60 11.03 -17.12 -15.22
N VAL A 61 11.29 -17.79 -14.08
CA VAL A 61 10.27 -18.44 -13.25
C VAL A 61 9.18 -17.49 -12.73
N VAL A 62 9.48 -16.21 -12.55
CA VAL A 62 8.48 -15.22 -12.13
C VAL A 62 7.29 -15.12 -13.10
N PHE A 63 7.51 -15.28 -14.40
CA PHE A 63 6.45 -15.25 -15.42
C PHE A 63 5.47 -16.41 -15.32
N HIS A 64 5.92 -17.53 -14.75
CA HIS A 64 5.15 -18.78 -14.68
C HIS A 64 4.55 -19.05 -13.32
N TYR A 65 5.25 -18.66 -12.23
CA TYR A 65 4.87 -19.05 -10.86
C TYR A 65 4.73 -17.84 -9.92
N ALA A 66 4.92 -16.62 -10.42
CA ALA A 66 4.70 -15.39 -9.67
C ALA A 66 5.38 -15.35 -8.29
N GLN A 67 6.60 -15.94 -8.17
CA GLN A 67 7.40 -15.82 -6.95
C GLN A 67 8.00 -14.40 -6.91
N GLU A 68 7.21 -13.46 -6.41
CA GLU A 68 7.55 -12.06 -6.28
C GLU A 68 6.80 -11.42 -5.11
N ILE A 69 7.36 -10.36 -4.57
CA ILE A 69 6.78 -9.54 -3.52
C ILE A 69 7.01 -8.06 -3.84
N PHE A 70 6.16 -7.18 -3.31
CA PHE A 70 6.33 -5.76 -3.49
C PHE A 70 5.91 -4.97 -2.26
N GLU A 71 6.32 -3.72 -2.22
CA GLU A 71 5.89 -2.74 -1.25
C GLU A 71 5.35 -1.48 -1.92
N GLY A 72 4.72 -0.62 -1.13
CA GLY A 72 4.28 0.69 -1.57
C GLY A 72 4.39 1.67 -0.42
N MET A 73 5.18 2.72 -0.64
CA MET A 73 5.38 3.81 0.30
C MET A 73 5.52 5.12 -0.47
N LYS A 74 5.66 6.24 0.23
CA LYS A 74 5.74 7.56 -0.38
C LYS A 74 6.86 8.39 0.24
N ALA A 75 7.46 9.25 -0.57
CA ALA A 75 8.25 10.39 -0.11
C ALA A 75 7.43 11.67 -0.28
N TYR A 76 7.50 12.51 0.73
CA TYR A 76 6.74 13.74 0.85
C TYR A 76 7.69 14.93 0.93
N ARG A 77 7.33 16.03 0.25
CA ARG A 77 8.05 17.29 0.36
C ARG A 77 7.31 18.20 1.33
N THR A 78 8.00 18.67 2.34
CA THR A 78 7.46 19.61 3.34
C THR A 78 7.57 21.06 2.87
N ALA A 79 6.92 21.97 3.57
CA ALA A 79 6.93 23.39 3.19
C ALA A 79 8.32 24.07 3.28
N ASP A 80 9.23 23.51 4.09
CA ASP A 80 10.63 23.95 4.21
C ASP A 80 11.58 23.21 3.25
N ASP A 81 11.01 22.57 2.23
CA ASP A 81 11.74 21.80 1.19
C ASP A 81 12.47 20.54 1.69
N THR A 82 12.18 20.09 2.90
CA THR A 82 12.66 18.80 3.40
C THR A 82 11.91 17.67 2.70
N VAL A 83 12.63 16.60 2.33
CA VAL A 83 12.01 15.36 1.85
C VAL A 83 12.01 14.33 2.98
N GLN A 84 10.86 13.70 3.22
CA GLN A 84 10.71 12.71 4.26
C GLN A 84 9.89 11.50 3.85
N LEU A 85 10.17 10.35 4.50
CA LEU A 85 9.45 9.10 4.39
C LEU A 85 8.53 8.93 5.60
N PHE A 86 7.49 8.11 5.47
CA PHE A 86 6.58 7.79 6.58
C PHE A 86 6.67 6.31 6.93
N ARG A 87 7.15 6.00 8.15
CA ARG A 87 7.30 4.66 8.74
C ARG A 87 8.00 3.63 7.82
N PRO A 88 9.14 3.95 7.20
CA PRO A 88 9.81 3.05 6.26
C PRO A 88 10.24 1.74 6.91
N ASP A 89 10.50 1.71 8.21
CA ASP A 89 10.80 0.52 9.00
C ASP A 89 9.64 -0.49 9.02
N CYS A 90 8.40 0.00 9.06
CA CYS A 90 7.23 -0.86 9.01
C CYS A 90 7.08 -1.53 7.64
N ASN A 91 7.35 -0.79 6.55
CA ASN A 91 7.36 -1.37 5.20
C ASN A 91 8.49 -2.40 5.06
N ALA A 92 9.70 -2.09 5.53
CA ALA A 92 10.84 -3.01 5.48
C ALA A 92 10.57 -4.33 6.24
N LYS A 93 9.99 -4.26 7.44
CA LYS A 93 9.61 -5.44 8.23
C LYS A 93 8.55 -6.27 7.53
N ARG A 94 7.49 -5.63 6.98
CA ARG A 94 6.44 -6.34 6.23
C ARG A 94 6.99 -6.96 4.93
N PHE A 95 7.97 -6.32 4.30
CA PHE A 95 8.67 -6.87 3.15
C PHE A 95 9.42 -8.17 3.53
N GLN A 96 10.04 -8.21 4.71
CA GLN A 96 10.66 -9.43 5.24
C GLN A 96 9.61 -10.52 5.54
N ASP A 97 8.45 -10.18 6.09
CA ASP A 97 7.36 -11.14 6.34
C ASP A 97 6.82 -11.73 5.02
N SER A 98 6.69 -10.89 4.00
CA SER A 98 6.29 -11.32 2.65
C SER A 98 7.36 -12.22 2.02
N ALA A 99 8.63 -11.88 2.17
CA ALA A 99 9.76 -12.68 1.68
C ALA A 99 9.80 -14.05 2.34
N ASP A 100 9.64 -14.10 3.66
CA ASP A 100 9.61 -15.35 4.43
C ASP A 100 8.55 -16.32 3.91
N ARG A 101 7.32 -15.82 3.70
CA ARG A 101 6.20 -16.65 3.22
C ARG A 101 6.44 -17.27 1.84
N LEU A 102 7.15 -16.58 0.96
CA LEU A 102 7.43 -17.03 -0.42
C LEU A 102 8.83 -17.60 -0.60
N CYS A 103 9.54 -17.90 0.48
CA CYS A 103 10.92 -18.44 0.44
C CYS A 103 11.90 -17.54 -0.35
N ILE A 104 11.69 -16.23 -0.27
CA ILE A 104 12.57 -15.22 -0.85
C ILE A 104 13.60 -14.79 0.21
N PRO A 105 14.88 -14.61 -0.14
CA PRO A 105 15.89 -14.13 0.81
C PRO A 105 15.53 -12.75 1.36
N LYS A 106 15.59 -12.62 2.69
CA LYS A 106 15.26 -11.34 3.36
C LYS A 106 16.36 -10.31 3.13
N ILE A 107 15.94 -9.06 2.92
CA ILE A 107 16.83 -7.90 2.94
C ILE A 107 16.82 -7.35 4.38
N PRO A 108 17.97 -7.04 4.99
CA PRO A 108 18.02 -6.35 6.29
C PRO A 108 17.24 -5.03 6.26
N VAL A 109 16.55 -4.70 7.35
CA VAL A 109 15.71 -3.48 7.44
C VAL A 109 16.51 -2.23 7.12
N GLU A 110 17.73 -2.13 7.65
CA GLU A 110 18.63 -1.00 7.46
C GLU A 110 19.07 -0.85 6.00
N ASP A 111 19.33 -1.97 5.32
CA ASP A 111 19.73 -1.98 3.90
C ASP A 111 18.55 -1.61 2.99
N TYR A 112 17.33 -2.07 3.31
CA TYR A 112 16.12 -1.65 2.61
C TYR A 112 15.90 -0.13 2.73
N ILE A 113 16.00 0.42 3.95
CA ILE A 113 15.81 1.85 4.19
C ILE A 113 16.90 2.65 3.48
N GLN A 114 18.16 2.22 3.55
CA GLN A 114 19.28 2.86 2.87
C GLN A 114 19.07 2.90 1.34
N ALA A 115 18.59 1.81 0.74
CA ALA A 115 18.31 1.74 -0.69
C ALA A 115 17.20 2.73 -1.10
N VAL A 116 16.13 2.81 -0.31
CA VAL A 116 15.03 3.76 -0.53
C VAL A 116 15.51 5.21 -0.41
N GLU A 117 16.21 5.55 0.68
CA GLU A 117 16.76 6.90 0.90
C GLU A 117 17.70 7.33 -0.22
N ALA A 118 18.62 6.44 -0.63
CA ALA A 118 19.58 6.74 -1.68
C ALA A 118 18.90 7.03 -3.03
N LEU A 119 17.91 6.22 -3.43
CA LEU A 119 17.19 6.47 -4.67
C LEU A 119 16.37 7.75 -4.61
N VAL A 120 15.67 8.00 -3.51
CA VAL A 120 14.88 9.23 -3.31
C VAL A 120 15.81 10.46 -3.33
N ASP A 121 17.01 10.37 -2.75
CA ASP A 121 17.97 11.46 -2.78
C ASP A 121 18.50 11.74 -4.19
N VAL A 122 18.85 10.71 -4.95
CA VAL A 122 19.30 10.84 -6.36
C VAL A 122 18.22 11.48 -7.24
N ASP A 123 16.95 11.10 -7.02
CA ASP A 123 15.78 11.58 -7.75
C ASP A 123 14.96 12.61 -6.95
N ARG A 124 15.57 13.33 -6.03
CA ARG A 124 14.93 14.31 -5.12
C ARG A 124 14.04 15.31 -5.85
N ASP A 125 14.46 15.76 -7.01
CA ASP A 125 13.70 16.70 -7.85
C ASP A 125 12.41 16.09 -8.45
N TRP A 126 12.20 14.78 -8.32
CA TRP A 126 10.96 14.09 -8.71
C TRP A 126 9.93 14.04 -7.60
N VAL A 127 10.30 14.44 -6.37
CA VAL A 127 9.34 14.60 -5.27
C VAL A 127 8.53 15.87 -5.51
N PRO A 128 7.22 15.76 -5.78
CA PRO A 128 6.40 16.92 -6.15
C PRO A 128 6.34 18.00 -5.07
N HIS A 129 6.10 19.25 -5.51
CA HIS A 129 5.92 20.42 -4.64
C HIS A 129 4.44 20.71 -4.36
N THR A 130 3.54 20.28 -5.25
CA THR A 130 2.10 20.52 -5.13
C THR A 130 1.51 19.81 -3.94
N ASP A 131 0.65 20.50 -3.22
CA ASP A 131 -0.06 19.97 -2.05
C ASP A 131 -0.86 18.70 -2.39
N GLY A 132 -0.76 17.69 -1.55
CA GLY A 132 -1.39 16.39 -1.78
C GLY A 132 -0.67 15.47 -2.79
N ALA A 133 0.31 15.99 -3.55
CA ALA A 133 1.15 15.16 -4.41
C ALA A 133 2.34 14.59 -3.63
N SER A 134 2.89 13.48 -4.10
CA SER A 134 3.99 12.75 -3.45
C SER A 134 4.78 11.94 -4.46
N LEU A 135 5.97 11.50 -4.11
CA LEU A 135 6.68 10.50 -4.89
C LEU A 135 6.31 9.11 -4.38
N TYR A 136 5.57 8.34 -5.19
CA TYR A 136 5.27 6.95 -4.86
C TYR A 136 6.49 6.07 -5.13
N ILE A 137 6.85 5.24 -4.15
CA ILE A 137 8.02 4.36 -4.16
C ILE A 137 7.53 2.93 -4.20
N ARG A 138 8.01 2.15 -5.19
CA ARG A 138 7.66 0.75 -5.40
C ARG A 138 8.90 -0.15 -5.29
N PRO A 139 9.26 -0.61 -4.08
CA PRO A 139 10.21 -1.70 -3.90
C PRO A 139 9.55 -3.04 -4.28
N PHE A 140 10.31 -3.91 -4.95
CA PHE A 140 9.84 -5.26 -5.27
C PHE A 140 11.03 -6.21 -5.48
N ILE A 141 10.79 -7.51 -5.18
CA ILE A 141 11.72 -8.60 -5.48
C ILE A 141 11.01 -9.59 -6.37
N PHE A 142 11.70 -10.12 -7.36
CA PHE A 142 11.21 -11.21 -8.18
C PHE A 142 12.27 -12.27 -8.41
N ALA A 143 11.81 -13.51 -8.55
CA ALA A 143 12.64 -14.66 -8.85
C ALA A 143 13.15 -14.62 -10.29
N ASN A 144 14.45 -14.84 -10.48
CA ASN A 144 15.14 -14.67 -11.75
C ASN A 144 15.82 -15.95 -12.29
N ASP A 145 15.52 -17.11 -11.72
CA ASP A 145 15.97 -18.39 -12.30
C ASP A 145 15.33 -18.64 -13.67
N VAL A 146 16.05 -19.32 -14.54
CA VAL A 146 15.57 -19.75 -15.86
C VAL A 146 15.21 -21.23 -15.80
N GLY A 147 13.94 -21.57 -16.03
CA GLY A 147 13.45 -22.95 -16.02
C GLY A 147 11.93 -23.02 -15.78
N LEU A 148 11.37 -24.22 -15.96
CA LEU A 148 9.94 -24.48 -15.82
C LEU A 148 9.58 -25.35 -14.61
N GLY A 149 10.51 -25.57 -13.69
CA GLY A 149 10.27 -26.32 -12.46
C GLY A 149 9.78 -25.40 -11.33
N VAL A 150 8.82 -25.88 -10.52
CA VAL A 150 8.35 -25.17 -9.32
C VAL A 150 9.30 -25.43 -8.15
N HIS A 151 10.04 -24.42 -7.74
CA HIS A 151 10.97 -24.46 -6.60
C HIS A 151 11.24 -23.05 -6.09
N ALA A 152 11.80 -22.91 -4.89
CA ALA A 152 12.35 -21.63 -4.46
C ALA A 152 13.55 -21.27 -5.33
N SER A 153 13.54 -20.09 -5.89
CA SER A 153 14.62 -19.62 -6.79
C SER A 153 15.94 -19.48 -6.04
N LYS A 154 17.04 -19.54 -6.79
CA LYS A 154 18.41 -19.33 -6.30
C LYS A 154 18.95 -17.96 -6.67
N HIS A 155 18.29 -17.28 -7.60
CA HIS A 155 18.62 -15.93 -8.07
C HIS A 155 17.37 -15.03 -7.96
N TYR A 156 17.57 -13.82 -7.47
CA TYR A 156 16.51 -12.82 -7.35
C TYR A 156 17.06 -11.45 -7.75
N ILE A 157 16.15 -10.58 -8.15
CA ILE A 157 16.42 -9.17 -8.35
C ILE A 157 15.56 -8.36 -7.39
N PHE A 158 16.18 -7.51 -6.58
CA PHE A 158 15.53 -6.46 -5.83
C PHE A 158 15.61 -5.16 -6.61
N CYS A 159 14.47 -4.54 -6.86
CA CYS A 159 14.39 -3.27 -7.57
C CYS A 159 13.50 -2.28 -6.83
N ILE A 160 13.84 -1.00 -6.91
CA ILE A 160 12.98 0.10 -6.47
C ILE A 160 12.80 1.06 -7.64
N ILE A 161 11.55 1.41 -7.94
CA ILE A 161 11.18 2.43 -8.91
C ILE A 161 10.34 3.51 -8.24
N CYS A 162 10.39 4.73 -8.75
CA CYS A 162 9.65 5.86 -8.21
C CYS A 162 8.76 6.50 -9.27
N ALA A 163 7.56 6.94 -8.86
CA ALA A 163 6.59 7.59 -9.71
C ALA A 163 6.00 8.83 -9.01
N PRO A 164 6.17 10.04 -9.54
CA PRO A 164 5.46 11.20 -9.02
C PRO A 164 3.95 10.97 -9.21
N SER A 165 3.20 11.13 -8.13
CA SER A 165 1.78 10.85 -8.07
C SER A 165 1.03 12.05 -7.51
N GLY A 166 -0.08 12.41 -8.15
CA GLY A 166 -0.99 13.44 -7.69
C GLY A 166 -1.78 13.02 -6.46
N ALA A 167 -2.61 13.91 -5.96
CA ALA A 167 -3.60 13.56 -4.96
C ALA A 167 -4.45 12.40 -5.47
N TYR A 168 -4.67 11.37 -4.63
CA TYR A 168 -5.47 10.20 -5.01
C TYR A 168 -6.88 10.59 -5.46
N TYR A 169 -7.44 11.59 -4.81
CA TYR A 169 -8.68 12.24 -5.20
C TYR A 169 -8.37 13.69 -5.60
N ALA A 170 -8.52 14.01 -6.88
CA ALA A 170 -8.22 15.36 -7.42
C ALA A 170 -9.08 16.48 -6.79
N GLU A 171 -10.29 16.13 -6.35
CA GLU A 171 -11.27 17.05 -5.73
C GLU A 171 -11.35 16.90 -4.19
N GLY A 172 -10.33 16.29 -3.55
CA GLY A 172 -10.38 15.89 -2.15
C GLY A 172 -10.94 14.47 -1.95
N ILE A 173 -11.02 14.01 -0.69
CA ILE A 173 -11.56 12.68 -0.41
C ILE A 173 -13.06 12.64 -0.70
N ASN A 174 -13.49 11.73 -1.60
CA ASN A 174 -14.90 11.54 -1.95
C ASN A 174 -15.42 10.19 -1.46
N PRO A 175 -16.59 10.16 -0.81
CA PRO A 175 -17.19 8.91 -0.36
C PRO A 175 -17.55 7.98 -1.51
N VAL A 176 -17.20 6.70 -1.41
CA VAL A 176 -17.36 5.68 -2.44
C VAL A 176 -18.47 4.69 -2.12
N ARG A 177 -18.98 4.03 -3.16
CA ARG A 177 -19.93 2.91 -3.06
C ARG A 177 -19.16 1.60 -3.11
N ILE A 178 -19.50 0.67 -2.22
CA ILE A 178 -18.82 -0.62 -2.07
C ILE A 178 -19.82 -1.76 -2.23
N TYR A 179 -19.44 -2.73 -3.06
CA TYR A 179 -20.18 -3.99 -3.22
C TYR A 179 -19.60 -5.04 -2.26
N VAL A 180 -20.45 -5.70 -1.48
CA VAL A 180 -20.02 -6.82 -0.63
C VAL A 180 -19.93 -8.08 -1.49
N GLU A 181 -18.72 -8.62 -1.61
CA GLU A 181 -18.42 -9.76 -2.46
C GLU A 181 -18.72 -11.08 -1.73
N ASP A 182 -19.61 -11.88 -2.28
CA ASP A 182 -20.10 -13.14 -1.70
C ASP A 182 -19.74 -14.38 -2.54
N GLU A 183 -19.28 -14.19 -3.78
CA GLU A 183 -18.86 -15.29 -4.66
C GLU A 183 -17.34 -15.53 -4.57
N TYR A 184 -16.55 -14.50 -4.82
CA TYR A 184 -15.10 -14.59 -4.81
C TYR A 184 -14.51 -14.27 -3.43
N ILE A 185 -13.33 -14.82 -3.16
CA ILE A 185 -12.56 -14.55 -1.92
C ILE A 185 -11.21 -13.96 -2.28
N ARG A 186 -10.70 -13.05 -1.44
CA ARG A 186 -9.37 -12.49 -1.56
C ARG A 186 -8.30 -13.41 -0.98
N ALA A 187 -8.61 -14.05 0.14
CA ALA A 187 -7.68 -14.83 0.93
C ALA A 187 -8.37 -15.96 1.68
N ALA A 188 -7.61 -16.99 2.03
CA ALA A 188 -8.04 -18.07 2.92
C ALA A 188 -6.93 -18.41 3.91
N PRO A 189 -7.25 -19.02 5.08
CA PRO A 189 -6.26 -19.45 6.05
C PRO A 189 -5.20 -20.37 5.42
N GLY A 190 -3.92 -20.13 5.72
CA GLY A 190 -2.81 -20.91 5.19
C GLY A 190 -2.30 -20.50 3.80
N LEU A 191 -3.01 -19.59 3.10
CA LEU A 191 -2.56 -19.01 1.84
C LEU A 191 -1.68 -17.78 2.06
N THR A 192 -1.72 -16.82 1.14
CA THR A 192 -0.82 -15.67 1.08
C THR A 192 -1.48 -14.34 1.46
N GLY A 193 -2.66 -14.36 2.10
CA GLY A 193 -3.47 -13.17 2.34
C GLY A 193 -2.78 -12.03 3.10
N PHE A 194 -1.89 -12.36 4.05
CA PHE A 194 -1.09 -11.39 4.79
C PHE A 194 0.17 -10.93 4.05
N THR A 195 0.49 -11.56 2.93
CA THR A 195 1.67 -11.31 2.10
C THR A 195 1.36 -10.25 1.05
N LYS A 196 2.31 -9.36 0.77
CA LYS A 196 2.16 -8.39 -0.31
C LYS A 196 2.81 -8.94 -1.59
N CYS A 197 2.09 -9.84 -2.28
CA CYS A 197 2.53 -10.53 -3.49
C CYS A 197 1.49 -10.42 -4.62
N GLY A 198 1.93 -10.43 -5.87
CA GLY A 198 1.08 -10.19 -7.04
C GLY A 198 -0.07 -11.16 -7.22
N GLY A 199 0.09 -12.41 -6.78
CA GLY A 199 -0.98 -13.41 -6.85
C GLY A 199 -2.27 -13.00 -6.15
N ASN A 200 -2.18 -12.33 -4.98
CA ASN A 200 -3.36 -11.80 -4.28
C ASN A 200 -4.08 -10.72 -5.09
N TYR A 201 -3.33 -9.92 -5.83
CA TYR A 201 -3.89 -8.84 -6.65
C TYR A 201 -4.47 -9.36 -7.96
N ALA A 202 -3.79 -10.28 -8.62
CA ALA A 202 -4.32 -10.94 -9.82
C ALA A 202 -5.66 -11.64 -9.54
N ALA A 203 -5.78 -12.35 -8.42
CA ALA A 203 -7.01 -13.01 -8.00
C ALA A 203 -8.17 -12.02 -7.71
N SER A 204 -7.88 -10.77 -7.39
CA SER A 204 -8.90 -9.75 -7.08
C SER A 204 -9.51 -9.07 -8.32
N ILE A 205 -8.88 -9.20 -9.50
CA ILE A 205 -9.27 -8.44 -10.71
C ILE A 205 -10.72 -8.75 -11.12
N LYS A 206 -11.09 -10.02 -11.20
CA LYS A 206 -12.44 -10.40 -11.68
C LYS A 206 -13.56 -9.80 -10.85
N ALA A 207 -13.47 -9.88 -9.54
CA ALA A 207 -14.46 -9.29 -8.64
C ALA A 207 -14.50 -7.76 -8.76
N GLY A 208 -13.32 -7.11 -8.90
CA GLY A 208 -13.22 -5.67 -9.13
C GLY A 208 -13.92 -5.23 -10.40
N GLU A 209 -13.70 -5.88 -11.54
CA GLU A 209 -14.34 -5.60 -12.81
C GLU A 209 -15.87 -5.75 -12.72
N LEU A 210 -16.35 -6.84 -12.12
CA LEU A 210 -17.80 -7.07 -11.93
C LEU A 210 -18.45 -6.01 -11.02
N ALA A 211 -17.74 -5.52 -10.01
CA ALA A 211 -18.23 -4.45 -9.16
C ALA A 211 -18.28 -3.11 -9.92
N GLU A 212 -17.25 -2.81 -10.73
CA GLU A 212 -17.22 -1.61 -11.57
C GLU A 212 -18.35 -1.61 -12.61
N GLU A 213 -18.62 -2.73 -13.27
CA GLU A 213 -19.75 -2.90 -14.19
C GLU A 213 -21.10 -2.59 -13.52
N LYS A 214 -21.23 -2.87 -12.21
CA LYS A 214 -22.41 -2.54 -11.40
C LYS A 214 -22.39 -1.10 -10.84
N GLY A 215 -21.34 -0.31 -11.12
CA GLY A 215 -21.18 1.06 -10.68
C GLY A 215 -20.64 1.24 -9.25
N PHE A 216 -19.97 0.22 -8.70
CA PHE A 216 -19.28 0.29 -7.43
C PHE A 216 -17.79 0.58 -7.63
N SER A 217 -17.18 1.28 -6.68
CA SER A 217 -15.76 1.64 -6.76
C SER A 217 -14.83 0.52 -6.33
N GLN A 218 -15.27 -0.34 -5.40
CA GLN A 218 -14.50 -1.43 -4.82
C GLN A 218 -15.42 -2.53 -4.30
N VAL A 219 -14.81 -3.68 -3.95
CA VAL A 219 -15.49 -4.78 -3.25
C VAL A 219 -15.07 -4.82 -1.78
N LEU A 220 -16.01 -5.16 -0.90
CA LEU A 220 -15.75 -5.58 0.48
C LEU A 220 -15.58 -7.09 0.49
N TRP A 221 -14.40 -7.54 0.86
CA TRP A 221 -14.06 -8.95 0.96
C TRP A 221 -14.56 -9.55 2.26
N LEU A 222 -15.18 -10.71 2.17
CA LEU A 222 -15.53 -11.56 3.30
C LEU A 222 -14.48 -12.65 3.49
N ASP A 223 -14.43 -13.24 4.67
CA ASP A 223 -13.53 -14.35 4.99
C ASP A 223 -13.72 -15.54 4.06
N GLY A 224 -12.62 -16.22 3.73
CA GLY A 224 -12.63 -17.31 2.75
C GLY A 224 -13.19 -18.64 3.25
N VAL A 225 -13.67 -18.75 4.49
CA VAL A 225 -14.18 -20.00 5.08
C VAL A 225 -15.70 -19.94 5.22
N GLU A 226 -16.21 -18.95 5.94
CA GLU A 226 -17.63 -18.82 6.25
C GLU A 226 -18.34 -17.81 5.34
N LYS A 227 -17.59 -16.96 4.61
CA LYS A 227 -18.11 -15.82 3.83
C LYS A 227 -19.04 -14.93 4.66
N LYS A 228 -18.65 -14.70 5.88
CA LYS A 228 -19.47 -14.07 6.90
C LYS A 228 -18.82 -12.84 7.52
N TYR A 229 -17.51 -12.89 7.72
CA TYR A 229 -16.78 -11.87 8.44
C TYR A 229 -16.05 -10.93 7.48
N VAL A 230 -16.16 -9.63 7.72
CA VAL A 230 -15.49 -8.61 6.90
C VAL A 230 -13.98 -8.68 7.10
N GLU A 231 -13.21 -8.54 6.02
CA GLU A 231 -11.75 -8.57 6.06
C GLU A 231 -11.13 -7.29 5.51
N GLU A 232 -11.26 -7.03 4.21
CA GLU A 232 -10.64 -5.89 3.53
C GLU A 232 -11.58 -5.29 2.48
N VAL A 233 -11.28 -4.08 2.01
CA VAL A 233 -12.00 -3.42 0.91
C VAL A 233 -11.05 -3.14 -0.25
N GLY A 234 -11.30 -3.76 -1.40
CA GLY A 234 -10.40 -3.69 -2.55
C GLY A 234 -8.98 -4.13 -2.16
N SER A 235 -8.02 -3.21 -2.23
CA SER A 235 -6.63 -3.40 -1.80
C SER A 235 -6.27 -2.63 -0.51
N MET A 236 -7.27 -2.31 0.31
CA MET A 236 -7.14 -1.53 1.56
C MET A 236 -7.70 -2.33 2.74
N ASN A 237 -7.20 -2.02 3.95
CA ASN A 237 -7.90 -2.41 5.18
C ASN A 237 -9.17 -1.58 5.33
N ILE A 238 -10.11 -2.02 6.16
CA ILE A 238 -11.38 -1.32 6.39
C ILE A 238 -11.66 -1.20 7.89
N MET A 239 -12.30 -0.10 8.27
CA MET A 239 -12.74 0.18 9.64
C MET A 239 -14.20 0.64 9.67
N PHE A 240 -14.90 0.25 10.71
CA PHE A 240 -16.32 0.54 10.94
C PHE A 240 -16.47 1.23 12.29
N LYS A 241 -17.09 2.41 12.30
CA LYS A 241 -17.50 3.07 13.54
C LYS A 241 -18.96 2.70 13.83
N ILE A 242 -19.18 1.90 14.86
CA ILE A 242 -20.48 1.40 15.27
C ILE A 242 -20.68 1.71 16.74
N ASP A 243 -21.72 2.47 17.08
CA ASP A 243 -22.09 2.85 18.45
C ASP A 243 -20.89 3.40 19.24
N GLY A 244 -20.14 4.32 18.62
CA GLY A 244 -18.96 4.98 19.18
C GLY A 244 -17.66 4.16 19.20
N LYS A 245 -17.69 2.85 18.94
CA LYS A 245 -16.52 1.97 18.88
C LYS A 245 -16.03 1.76 17.47
N ILE A 246 -14.74 1.46 17.32
CA ILE A 246 -14.13 1.17 16.02
C ILE A 246 -13.86 -0.32 15.89
N TYR A 247 -14.33 -0.91 14.80
CA TYR A 247 -14.12 -2.33 14.49
C TYR A 247 -13.27 -2.47 13.23
N THR A 248 -12.35 -3.40 13.25
CA THR A 248 -11.55 -3.80 12.07
C THR A 248 -11.13 -5.27 12.19
N ALA A 249 -10.94 -5.93 11.06
CA ALA A 249 -10.50 -7.31 11.05
C ALA A 249 -9.12 -7.47 11.70
N ALA A 250 -8.95 -8.53 12.51
CA ALA A 250 -7.65 -8.87 13.08
C ALA A 250 -6.70 -9.44 12.01
N CYS A 251 -5.41 -9.14 12.11
CA CYS A 251 -4.39 -9.67 11.22
C CYS A 251 -3.98 -11.10 11.65
N THR A 252 -4.78 -12.09 11.29
CA THR A 252 -4.61 -13.50 11.69
C THR A 252 -4.14 -14.41 10.54
N GLY A 253 -3.59 -13.82 9.47
CA GLY A 253 -3.01 -14.56 8.35
C GLY A 253 -3.75 -14.38 7.01
N THR A 254 -4.96 -13.79 7.00
CA THR A 254 -5.73 -13.50 5.78
C THR A 254 -5.77 -12.01 5.44
N VAL A 255 -5.56 -11.15 6.42
CA VAL A 255 -5.58 -9.69 6.30
C VAL A 255 -4.17 -9.14 6.24
N LEU A 256 -3.90 -8.25 5.28
CA LEU A 256 -2.61 -7.57 5.16
C LEU A 256 -2.42 -6.59 6.33
N PRO A 257 -1.31 -6.66 7.10
CA PRO A 257 -1.03 -5.73 8.18
C PRO A 257 -0.62 -4.36 7.64
N GLY A 258 -1.62 -3.51 7.35
CA GLY A 258 -1.42 -2.20 6.74
C GLY A 258 -0.66 -1.23 7.63
N VAL A 259 0.33 -0.51 7.09
CA VAL A 259 1.07 0.53 7.82
C VAL A 259 0.13 1.69 8.18
N THR A 260 -0.72 2.12 7.25
CA THR A 260 -1.75 3.14 7.51
C THR A 260 -2.75 2.66 8.56
N ARG A 261 -3.25 1.42 8.46
CA ARG A 261 -4.13 0.81 9.46
C ARG A 261 -3.52 0.88 10.86
N ARG A 262 -2.26 0.47 11.01
CA ARG A 262 -1.53 0.50 12.28
C ARG A 262 -1.44 1.91 12.84
N SER A 263 -1.08 2.87 12.00
CA SER A 263 -0.96 4.28 12.40
C SER A 263 -2.31 4.86 12.85
N ILE A 264 -3.40 4.54 12.14
CA ILE A 264 -4.76 4.96 12.51
C ILE A 264 -5.19 4.35 13.86
N ILE A 265 -4.90 3.08 14.10
CA ILE A 265 -5.22 2.44 15.38
C ILE A 265 -4.50 3.12 16.54
N GLU A 266 -3.22 3.49 16.34
CA GLU A 266 -2.45 4.23 17.35
C GLU A 266 -3.07 5.61 17.63
N LEU A 267 -3.47 6.37 16.60
CA LEU A 267 -4.15 7.67 16.75
C LEU A 267 -5.51 7.53 17.44
N LEU A 268 -6.32 6.55 17.04
CA LEU A 268 -7.63 6.31 17.63
C LEU A 268 -7.55 6.00 19.12
N LYS A 269 -6.58 5.17 19.53
CA LYS A 269 -6.32 4.85 20.94
C LYS A 269 -5.88 6.09 21.73
N ASP A 270 -5.01 6.93 21.15
CA ASP A 270 -4.60 8.20 21.79
C ASP A 270 -5.79 9.17 21.97
N TRP A 271 -6.75 9.14 21.05
CA TRP A 271 -7.97 9.96 21.13
C TRP A 271 -9.07 9.34 22.02
N GLY A 272 -8.79 8.22 22.68
CA GLY A 272 -9.69 7.56 23.61
C GLY A 272 -10.76 6.68 22.97
N TYR A 273 -10.65 6.33 21.69
CA TYR A 273 -11.57 5.38 21.07
C TYR A 273 -11.25 3.95 21.48
N GLU A 274 -12.30 3.17 21.74
CA GLU A 274 -12.20 1.72 21.85
C GLU A 274 -12.05 1.12 20.43
N VAL A 275 -10.94 0.44 20.17
CA VAL A 275 -10.67 -0.24 18.90
C VAL A 275 -10.71 -1.74 19.10
N VAL A 276 -11.65 -2.40 18.43
CA VAL A 276 -11.84 -3.85 18.45
C VAL A 276 -11.23 -4.45 17.19
N GLU A 277 -10.13 -5.16 17.36
CA GLU A 277 -9.47 -5.92 16.30
C GLU A 277 -9.96 -7.38 16.39
N GLY A 278 -10.89 -7.78 15.51
CA GLY A 278 -11.54 -9.09 15.62
C GLY A 278 -12.45 -9.43 14.44
N LYS A 279 -13.29 -10.40 14.64
CA LYS A 279 -14.33 -10.81 13.67
C LYS A 279 -15.53 -9.87 13.77
N LEU A 280 -15.98 -9.34 12.65
CA LEU A 280 -17.22 -8.56 12.53
C LEU A 280 -18.05 -9.16 11.39
N ALA A 281 -19.23 -9.68 11.71
CA ALA A 281 -20.09 -10.25 10.68
C ALA A 281 -20.73 -9.15 9.82
N ILE A 282 -20.82 -9.38 8.51
CA ILE A 282 -21.48 -8.43 7.59
C ILE A 282 -22.95 -8.22 7.98
N ALA A 283 -23.64 -9.26 8.46
CA ALA A 283 -25.01 -9.14 8.95
C ALA A 283 -25.13 -8.17 10.14
N ASP A 284 -24.13 -8.15 11.04
CA ASP A 284 -24.12 -7.22 12.17
C ASP A 284 -23.86 -5.78 11.72
N VAL A 285 -23.04 -5.58 10.69
CA VAL A 285 -22.81 -4.27 10.05
C VAL A 285 -24.11 -3.75 9.45
N MET A 286 -24.81 -4.58 8.68
CA MET A 286 -26.08 -4.19 8.03
C MET A 286 -27.16 -3.89 9.07
N LYS A 287 -27.25 -4.71 10.11
CA LYS A 287 -28.16 -4.47 11.24
C LYS A 287 -27.85 -3.16 11.97
N ALA A 288 -26.55 -2.87 12.22
CA ALA A 288 -26.16 -1.60 12.82
C ALA A 288 -26.54 -0.40 11.94
N ALA A 289 -26.51 -0.55 10.61
CA ALA A 289 -26.98 0.48 9.70
C ALA A 289 -28.50 0.68 9.80
N GLU A 290 -29.29 -0.39 9.83
CA GLU A 290 -30.75 -0.35 10.00
C GLU A 290 -31.15 0.30 11.34
N GLU A 291 -30.39 0.05 12.41
CA GLU A 291 -30.60 0.62 13.74
C GLU A 291 -30.05 2.06 13.88
N GLY A 292 -29.45 2.62 12.84
CA GLY A 292 -28.81 3.95 12.88
C GLY A 292 -27.54 4.04 13.73
N LYS A 293 -26.90 2.91 14.02
CA LYS A 293 -25.67 2.80 14.82
C LYS A 293 -24.39 2.76 14.00
N LEU A 294 -24.46 2.47 12.70
CA LEU A 294 -23.34 2.52 11.79
C LEU A 294 -23.05 3.98 11.42
N GLU A 295 -22.06 4.58 12.07
CA GLU A 295 -21.79 6.01 11.98
C GLU A 295 -20.87 6.35 10.80
N GLU A 296 -19.75 5.66 10.70
CA GLU A 296 -18.74 5.89 9.64
C GLU A 296 -18.12 4.56 9.21
N VAL A 297 -17.76 4.47 7.91
CA VAL A 297 -16.98 3.37 7.36
C VAL A 297 -15.91 3.96 6.46
N PHE A 298 -14.69 3.47 6.56
CA PHE A 298 -13.59 3.96 5.74
C PHE A 298 -12.51 2.88 5.49
N GLY A 299 -12.01 2.87 4.25
CA GLY A 299 -10.83 2.11 3.86
C GLY A 299 -9.55 2.86 4.25
N THR A 300 -8.45 2.11 4.46
CA THR A 300 -7.14 2.68 4.82
C THR A 300 -6.02 2.05 4.00
N GLY A 301 -5.16 2.88 3.40
CA GLY A 301 -4.05 2.40 2.59
C GLY A 301 -3.06 3.50 2.23
N THR A 302 -1.91 3.13 1.65
CA THR A 302 -0.85 4.10 1.31
C THR A 302 -1.29 5.09 0.25
N ALA A 303 -2.01 4.65 -0.78
CA ALA A 303 -2.39 5.51 -1.90
C ALA A 303 -3.43 6.56 -1.49
N ALA A 304 -4.56 6.11 -0.94
CA ALA A 304 -5.69 6.96 -0.57
C ALA A 304 -5.58 7.57 0.83
N VAL A 305 -4.69 7.08 1.68
CA VAL A 305 -4.58 7.35 3.12
C VAL A 305 -5.84 6.87 3.85
N VAL A 306 -6.96 7.57 3.71
CA VAL A 306 -8.29 7.20 4.21
C VAL A 306 -9.30 7.38 3.08
N SER A 307 -10.13 6.38 2.83
CA SER A 307 -11.17 6.38 1.80
C SER A 307 -12.55 6.21 2.44
N PRO A 308 -13.35 7.29 2.55
CA PRO A 308 -14.68 7.21 3.15
C PRO A 308 -15.64 6.38 2.30
N VAL A 309 -16.51 5.61 2.95
CA VAL A 309 -17.57 4.81 2.32
C VAL A 309 -18.92 5.43 2.61
N LYS A 310 -19.71 5.69 1.56
CA LYS A 310 -21.07 6.22 1.70
C LYS A 310 -22.16 5.17 1.59
N GLU A 311 -21.84 4.02 1.01
CA GLU A 311 -22.82 2.99 0.73
C GLU A 311 -22.18 1.60 0.70
N LEU A 312 -22.82 0.64 1.36
CA LEU A 312 -22.54 -0.79 1.21
C LEU A 312 -23.79 -1.46 0.60
N ASP A 313 -23.58 -2.29 -0.42
CA ASP A 313 -24.62 -3.14 -1.00
C ASP A 313 -24.26 -4.60 -0.71
N TRP A 314 -25.12 -5.29 0.02
CA TRP A 314 -25.01 -6.71 0.32
C TRP A 314 -26.30 -7.43 -0.10
N GLU A 315 -26.22 -8.29 -1.10
CA GLU A 315 -27.36 -9.06 -1.62
C GLU A 315 -28.56 -8.18 -2.00
N GLY A 316 -28.29 -6.98 -2.52
CA GLY A 316 -29.33 -5.99 -2.87
C GLY A 316 -29.89 -5.19 -1.69
N LYS A 317 -29.39 -5.42 -0.47
CA LYS A 317 -29.66 -4.57 0.68
C LYS A 317 -28.65 -3.46 0.77
N VAL A 318 -29.10 -2.22 0.81
CA VAL A 318 -28.27 -1.03 0.80
C VAL A 318 -28.20 -0.41 2.18
N ALA A 319 -26.99 -0.28 2.72
CA ALA A 319 -26.70 0.52 3.89
C ALA A 319 -26.12 1.89 3.49
N ASN A 320 -26.84 2.97 3.79
CA ASN A 320 -26.36 4.33 3.61
C ASN A 320 -25.59 4.78 4.86
N ILE A 321 -24.42 5.38 4.67
CA ILE A 321 -23.47 5.73 5.73
C ILE A 321 -23.25 7.23 5.73
N SER A 322 -23.23 7.86 6.91
CA SER A 322 -22.93 9.29 7.12
C SER A 322 -23.77 10.25 6.25
N GLY A 323 -24.99 9.84 5.83
CA GLY A 323 -25.83 10.62 4.91
C GLY A 323 -25.15 10.89 3.54
N GLY A 324 -24.25 10.01 3.11
CA GLY A 324 -23.50 10.14 1.86
C GLY A 324 -22.34 11.12 1.93
N LYS A 325 -21.98 11.61 3.11
CA LYS A 325 -20.91 12.59 3.35
C LYS A 325 -19.71 11.95 4.04
N ILE A 326 -18.61 12.69 4.08
CA ILE A 326 -17.44 12.30 4.87
C ILE A 326 -17.79 12.47 6.35
N GLY A 327 -17.56 11.42 7.14
CA GLY A 327 -17.76 11.48 8.57
C GLY A 327 -16.67 12.30 9.27
N PRO A 328 -16.99 12.92 10.44
CA PRO A 328 -16.05 13.79 11.14
C PRO A 328 -14.79 13.06 11.63
N LEU A 329 -14.88 11.80 12.04
CA LEU A 329 -13.72 11.01 12.42
C LEU A 329 -12.83 10.68 11.22
N THR A 330 -13.44 10.26 10.11
CA THR A 330 -12.76 9.99 8.84
C THR A 330 -11.98 11.21 8.36
N GLN A 331 -12.60 12.39 8.39
CA GLN A 331 -11.92 13.65 8.03
C GLN A 331 -10.76 13.96 8.98
N LYS A 332 -10.98 13.84 10.29
CA LYS A 332 -9.92 14.09 11.29
C LYS A 332 -8.72 13.16 11.11
N LEU A 333 -8.96 11.89 10.81
CA LEU A 333 -7.90 10.90 10.56
C LEU A 333 -7.10 11.28 9.30
N TYR A 334 -7.80 11.63 8.23
CA TYR A 334 -7.17 12.06 6.98
C TYR A 334 -6.30 13.29 7.20
N ASP A 335 -6.84 14.34 7.81
CA ASP A 335 -6.13 15.60 8.05
C ASP A 335 -4.92 15.41 8.97
N THR A 336 -5.05 14.57 10.00
CA THR A 336 -3.95 14.30 10.93
C THR A 336 -2.82 13.52 10.26
N LEU A 337 -3.12 12.43 9.55
CA LEU A 337 -2.09 11.62 8.88
C LEU A 337 -1.39 12.41 7.77
N THR A 338 -2.17 13.06 6.90
CA THR A 338 -1.59 13.87 5.83
C THR A 338 -0.82 15.06 6.42
N GLY A 339 -1.32 15.68 7.48
CA GLY A 339 -0.61 16.73 8.20
C GLY A 339 0.76 16.31 8.70
N ILE A 340 0.90 15.10 9.27
CA ILE A 340 2.17 14.54 9.69
C ILE A 340 3.05 14.21 8.47
N GLN A 341 2.47 13.55 7.46
CA GLN A 341 3.19 13.10 6.26
C GLN A 341 3.82 14.26 5.48
N TRP A 342 3.14 15.40 5.36
CA TRP A 342 3.64 16.62 4.70
C TRP A 342 4.31 17.61 5.67
N GLY A 343 4.52 17.25 6.94
CA GLY A 343 5.17 18.11 7.93
C GLY A 343 4.36 19.35 8.33
N LYS A 344 3.05 19.38 8.06
CA LYS A 344 2.12 20.44 8.47
C LYS A 344 1.73 20.32 9.95
N LEU A 345 1.78 19.11 10.49
CA LEU A 345 1.60 18.80 11.90
C LEU A 345 2.88 18.17 12.46
N PRO A 346 3.17 18.39 13.75
CA PRO A 346 4.34 17.80 14.38
C PRO A 346 4.20 16.26 14.45
N ASP A 347 5.29 15.57 14.15
CA ASP A 347 5.40 14.13 14.35
C ASP A 347 5.79 13.83 15.81
N THR A 348 4.81 13.61 16.66
CA THR A 348 5.00 13.27 18.08
C THR A 348 5.28 11.80 18.32
N LYS A 349 5.23 10.98 17.26
CA LYS A 349 5.38 9.53 17.30
C LYS A 349 6.72 9.04 16.76
N GLY A 350 7.49 9.91 16.09
CA GLY A 350 8.72 9.51 15.40
C GLY A 350 8.46 8.62 14.17
N TRP A 351 7.36 8.88 13.44
CA TRP A 351 6.97 8.09 12.25
C TRP A 351 7.66 8.57 10.98
N THR A 352 8.14 9.81 10.96
CA THR A 352 8.79 10.38 9.78
C THR A 352 10.30 10.23 9.84
N VAL A 353 10.90 9.95 8.70
CA VAL A 353 12.34 9.84 8.53
C VAL A 353 12.77 10.80 7.43
N LYS A 354 13.65 11.73 7.74
CA LYS A 354 14.18 12.68 6.77
C LYS A 354 15.17 12.01 5.83
N VAL A 355 15.05 12.31 4.55
CA VAL A 355 16.04 11.92 3.55
C VAL A 355 17.05 13.04 3.42
N GLU A 356 18.21 12.86 4.07
CA GLU A 356 19.29 13.83 4.04
C GLU A 356 19.96 13.86 2.65
N PRO A 357 20.26 15.05 2.09
CA PRO A 357 21.02 15.15 0.85
C PRO A 357 22.43 14.60 1.05
N LYS A 358 22.81 13.58 0.27
CA LYS A 358 24.14 12.95 0.33
C LYS A 358 24.84 12.92 -1.02
N VAL A 359 24.13 13.20 -2.12
CA VAL A 359 24.61 13.01 -3.50
C VAL A 359 24.34 14.23 -4.36
#